data_c90fd5bb5f12af1d878af629d727adae
#
_entry.id   c90fd5bb5f12af1d878af629d727adae
#
_cell.length_a   1.000
_cell.length_b   1.000
_cell.length_c   1.000
_cell.angle_alpha   90.00
_cell.angle_beta   90.00
_cell.angle_gamma   90.00
#
_symmetry.space_group_name_H-M   'P 1'
#
loop_
_entity.id
_entity.type
_entity.pdbx_description
1 polymer ?
#
loop_
_entity_poly.entity_id
_entity_poly.type
_entity_poly.pdbx_seq_one_letter_code
_entity_poly.pdbx_strand_id
1 'polypeptide(L)'
;MLTGLVGQIAIPKQTGAATAYWVAENAAITESSQTLGQIAPTPHRLGAYSEYSKQLLIQSSLDVEGFIRNDLATVLALAIDKAVLEGTGGSGQPTGVLNWSGKATDITFGGAAVWQDIVDFETNIATANGDVGSMNFITTPAVIGKWKRSEE
;
A
#
# COMPACT_ATOMS: atom_id res chain seq x y z
N MET A 1 -2.90 -10.39 -11.08
CA MET A 1 -4.14 -9.74 -10.62
C MET A 1 -5.24 -10.78 -10.63
N LEU A 2 -5.91 -11.00 -9.49
CA LEU A 2 -7.03 -11.94 -9.39
C LEU A 2 -8.30 -11.23 -9.91
N THR A 3 -8.91 -11.76 -10.96
CA THR A 3 -10.13 -11.20 -11.56
C THR A 3 -11.29 -12.18 -11.41
N GLY A 4 -12.53 -11.69 -11.44
CA GLY A 4 -13.74 -12.53 -11.38
C GLY A 4 -14.08 -13.05 -9.99
N LEU A 5 -13.59 -12.41 -8.94
CA LEU A 5 -13.87 -12.79 -7.56
C LEU A 5 -15.31 -12.38 -7.17
N VAL A 6 -16.13 -13.34 -6.75
CA VAL A 6 -17.50 -13.12 -6.30
C VAL A 6 -17.68 -13.70 -4.90
N GLY A 7 -18.20 -12.90 -3.96
CA GLY A 7 -18.47 -13.33 -2.59
C GLY A 7 -17.29 -13.17 -1.64
N GLN A 8 -17.36 -13.82 -0.48
CA GLN A 8 -16.28 -13.83 0.51
C GLN A 8 -15.19 -14.83 0.09
N ILE A 9 -14.00 -14.32 -0.16
CA ILE A 9 -12.85 -15.11 -0.59
C ILE A 9 -11.88 -15.21 0.57
N ALA A 10 -11.47 -16.42 0.92
CA ALA A 10 -10.40 -16.68 1.86
C ALA A 10 -9.15 -17.12 1.09
N ILE A 11 -8.10 -16.30 1.13
CA ILE A 11 -6.81 -16.61 0.52
C ILE A 11 -5.92 -17.22 1.61
N PRO A 12 -5.47 -18.48 1.46
CA PRO A 12 -4.58 -19.09 2.44
C PRO A 12 -3.23 -18.33 2.49
N LYS A 13 -2.74 -18.08 3.69
CA LYS A 13 -1.44 -17.48 3.96
C LYS A 13 -0.68 -18.36 4.94
N GLN A 14 0.57 -18.67 4.64
CA GLN A 14 1.45 -19.29 5.62
C GLN A 14 1.83 -18.26 6.69
N THR A 15 1.57 -18.58 7.95
CA THR A 15 1.86 -17.73 9.12
C THR A 15 3.08 -18.20 9.90
N GLY A 16 3.46 -19.47 9.76
CA GLY A 16 4.68 -20.01 10.33
C GLY A 16 5.26 -21.09 9.45
N ALA A 17 6.58 -21.12 9.33
CA ALA A 17 7.33 -22.14 8.61
C ALA A 17 7.64 -23.31 9.53
N ALA A 18 7.82 -24.50 8.96
CA ALA A 18 8.44 -25.62 9.65
C ALA A 18 9.91 -25.30 9.95
N THR A 19 10.42 -25.77 11.08
CA THR A 19 11.81 -25.60 11.49
C THR A 19 12.65 -26.84 11.15
N ALA A 20 13.83 -26.60 10.57
CA ALA A 20 14.83 -27.64 10.37
C ALA A 20 15.96 -27.48 11.39
N TYR A 21 16.42 -28.58 11.96
CA TYR A 21 17.53 -28.60 12.91
C TYR A 21 18.39 -29.84 12.75
N TRP A 22 19.62 -29.74 13.16
CA TRP A 22 20.57 -30.84 13.17
C TRP A 22 20.34 -31.75 14.37
N VAL A 23 20.28 -33.04 14.16
CA VAL A 23 20.01 -34.04 15.19
C VAL A 23 21.25 -34.93 15.34
N ALA A 24 21.65 -35.21 16.56
CA ALA A 24 22.73 -36.15 16.85
C ALA A 24 22.32 -37.57 16.46
N GLU A 25 23.31 -38.45 16.25
CA GLU A 25 23.10 -39.87 15.98
C GLU A 25 22.26 -40.50 17.14
N ASN A 26 21.22 -41.25 16.75
CA ASN A 26 20.25 -41.87 17.66
C ASN A 26 19.32 -40.92 18.46
N ALA A 27 19.27 -39.63 18.14
CA ALA A 27 18.28 -38.71 18.74
C ALA A 27 17.00 -38.71 17.93
N ALA A 28 15.85 -38.57 18.62
CA ALA A 28 14.56 -38.49 17.95
C ALA A 28 14.38 -37.13 17.25
N ILE A 29 13.83 -37.16 16.05
CA ILE A 29 13.44 -35.95 15.30
C ILE A 29 12.13 -35.46 15.90
N THR A 30 12.09 -34.16 16.29
CA THR A 30 10.87 -33.51 16.78
C THR A 30 10.05 -33.02 15.59
N GLU A 31 8.77 -33.31 15.58
CA GLU A 31 7.86 -32.82 14.55
C GLU A 31 7.73 -31.30 14.62
N SER A 32 7.81 -30.65 13.46
CA SER A 32 7.45 -29.24 13.28
C SER A 32 6.47 -29.12 12.14
N SER A 33 5.31 -28.49 12.40
CA SER A 33 4.27 -28.29 11.39
C SER A 33 4.18 -26.83 10.98
N GLN A 34 3.78 -26.62 9.72
CA GLN A 34 3.48 -25.29 9.20
C GLN A 34 2.16 -24.81 9.78
N THR A 35 2.08 -23.53 10.11
CA THR A 35 0.82 -22.89 10.48
C THR A 35 0.28 -22.09 9.31
N LEU A 36 -1.01 -22.31 9.01
CA LEU A 36 -1.72 -21.62 7.94
C LEU A 36 -2.76 -20.68 8.54
N GLY A 37 -2.79 -19.47 8.04
CA GLY A 37 -3.84 -18.49 8.27
C GLY A 37 -4.59 -18.19 6.98
N GLN A 38 -5.52 -17.25 7.02
CA GLN A 38 -6.25 -16.80 5.84
C GLN A 38 -6.31 -15.28 5.80
N ILE A 39 -6.31 -14.73 4.59
CA ILE A 39 -6.62 -13.33 4.32
C ILE A 39 -8.00 -13.30 3.68
N ALA A 40 -8.94 -12.60 4.33
CA ALA A 40 -10.29 -12.38 3.81
C ALA A 40 -10.40 -10.90 3.39
N PRO A 41 -10.23 -10.57 2.09
CA PRO A 41 -10.41 -9.21 1.62
C PRO A 41 -11.89 -8.80 1.74
N THR A 42 -12.14 -7.64 2.32
CA THR A 42 -13.47 -7.04 2.44
C THR A 42 -13.64 -5.97 1.36
N PRO A 43 -14.71 -6.02 0.55
CA PRO A 43 -14.95 -4.98 -0.45
C PRO A 43 -15.36 -3.67 0.22
N HIS A 44 -14.78 -2.57 -0.24
CA HIS A 44 -15.12 -1.22 0.17
C HIS A 44 -15.80 -0.49 -0.98
N ARG A 45 -16.69 0.46 -0.66
CA ARG A 45 -17.45 1.23 -1.65
C ARG A 45 -16.97 2.68 -1.62
N LEU A 46 -16.56 3.19 -2.78
CA LEU A 46 -16.29 4.59 -3.02
C LEU A 46 -17.38 5.17 -3.92
N GLY A 47 -17.87 6.38 -3.64
CA GLY A 47 -18.85 7.08 -4.45
C GLY A 47 -18.57 8.57 -4.47
N ALA A 48 -18.85 9.21 -5.60
CA ALA A 48 -18.86 10.66 -5.75
C ALA A 48 -20.22 11.10 -6.32
N TYR A 49 -20.66 12.26 -5.91
CA TYR A 49 -21.94 12.82 -6.33
C TYR A 49 -21.79 14.33 -6.55
N SER A 50 -22.39 14.85 -7.61
CA SER A 50 -22.44 16.27 -7.93
C SER A 50 -23.82 16.63 -8.43
N GLU A 51 -24.33 17.79 -8.05
CA GLU A 51 -25.57 18.37 -8.54
C GLU A 51 -25.29 19.61 -9.36
N TYR A 52 -26.03 19.80 -10.43
CA TYR A 52 -26.00 21.01 -11.24
C TYR A 52 -27.39 21.36 -11.76
N SER A 53 -27.64 22.64 -11.97
CA SER A 53 -28.94 23.11 -12.39
C SER A 53 -29.23 22.80 -13.85
N LYS A 54 -30.50 22.48 -14.16
CA LYS A 54 -30.96 22.30 -15.55
C LYS A 54 -30.77 23.55 -16.39
N GLN A 55 -30.83 24.73 -15.78
CA GLN A 55 -30.60 26.01 -16.44
C GLN A 55 -29.16 26.14 -16.94
N LEU A 56 -28.19 25.71 -16.13
CA LEU A 56 -26.77 25.67 -16.53
C LEU A 56 -26.55 24.76 -17.75
N LEU A 57 -27.22 23.61 -17.76
CA LEU A 57 -27.13 22.65 -18.88
C LEU A 57 -27.67 23.25 -20.21
N ILE A 58 -28.76 24.04 -20.14
CA ILE A 58 -29.41 24.60 -21.32
C ILE A 58 -28.70 25.87 -21.83
N GLN A 59 -28.18 26.71 -20.90
CA GLN A 59 -27.60 28.01 -21.23
C GLN A 59 -26.09 27.95 -21.50
N SER A 60 -25.42 26.85 -21.16
CA SER A 60 -24.00 26.69 -21.40
C SER A 60 -23.71 26.35 -22.86
N SER A 61 -22.75 27.05 -23.44
CA SER A 61 -22.18 26.72 -24.75
C SER A 61 -21.11 25.63 -24.72
N LEU A 62 -20.67 25.24 -23.51
CA LEU A 62 -19.70 24.20 -23.24
C LEU A 62 -20.42 22.90 -22.86
N ASP A 63 -19.82 21.77 -23.17
CA ASP A 63 -20.26 20.46 -22.69
C ASP A 63 -20.03 20.33 -21.17
N VAL A 64 -20.93 20.93 -20.39
CA VAL A 64 -20.90 20.90 -18.93
C VAL A 64 -20.99 19.49 -18.39
N GLU A 65 -21.76 18.63 -19.04
CA GLU A 65 -21.90 17.23 -18.62
C GLU A 65 -20.58 16.47 -18.78
N GLY A 66 -19.91 16.63 -19.91
CA GLY A 66 -18.59 16.04 -20.13
C GLY A 66 -17.54 16.56 -19.15
N PHE A 67 -17.57 17.86 -18.86
CA PHE A 67 -16.67 18.47 -17.88
C PHE A 67 -16.86 17.87 -16.47
N ILE A 68 -18.12 17.80 -15.98
CA ILE A 68 -18.44 17.26 -14.65
C ILE A 68 -18.09 15.77 -14.58
N ARG A 69 -18.35 15.01 -15.65
CA ARG A 69 -17.99 13.59 -15.71
C ARG A 69 -16.49 13.37 -15.59
N ASN A 70 -15.69 14.17 -16.26
CA ASN A 70 -14.23 14.11 -16.18
C ASN A 70 -13.73 14.53 -14.80
N ASP A 71 -14.31 15.57 -14.20
CA ASP A 71 -13.97 16.00 -12.84
C ASP A 71 -14.27 14.91 -11.82
N LEU A 72 -15.45 14.31 -11.85
CA LEU A 72 -15.82 13.19 -10.97
C LEU A 72 -14.88 11.99 -11.14
N ALA A 73 -14.50 11.66 -12.37
CA ALA A 73 -13.54 10.59 -12.64
C ALA A 73 -12.17 10.89 -12.01
N THR A 74 -11.71 12.13 -12.12
CA THR A 74 -10.44 12.57 -11.52
C THR A 74 -10.49 12.53 -9.99
N VAL A 75 -11.58 13.01 -9.38
CA VAL A 75 -11.77 12.98 -7.94
C VAL A 75 -11.80 11.54 -7.40
N LEU A 76 -12.49 10.62 -8.10
CA LEU A 76 -12.50 9.20 -7.73
C LEU A 76 -11.12 8.56 -7.84
N ALA A 77 -10.38 8.85 -8.91
CA ALA A 77 -9.02 8.34 -9.08
C ALA A 77 -8.09 8.81 -7.96
N LEU A 78 -8.08 10.10 -7.66
CA LEU A 78 -7.29 10.67 -6.56
C LEU A 78 -7.67 10.09 -5.18
N ALA A 79 -8.96 9.86 -4.96
CA ALA A 79 -9.44 9.25 -3.71
C ALA A 79 -8.98 7.79 -3.56
N ILE A 80 -8.93 7.04 -4.66
CA ILE A 80 -8.40 5.66 -4.67
C ILE A 80 -6.90 5.67 -4.38
N ASP A 81 -6.14 6.50 -5.08
CA ASP A 81 -4.69 6.60 -4.91
C ASP A 81 -4.33 6.98 -3.45
N LYS A 82 -5.06 7.96 -2.90
CA LYS A 82 -4.88 8.35 -1.50
C LYS A 82 -5.23 7.22 -0.54
N ALA A 83 -6.32 6.50 -0.78
CA ALA A 83 -6.72 5.38 0.08
C ALA A 83 -5.72 4.21 0.02
N VAL A 84 -5.12 3.93 -1.14
CA VAL A 84 -4.09 2.90 -1.29
C VAL A 84 -2.84 3.24 -0.48
N LEU A 85 -2.43 4.50 -0.44
CA LEU A 85 -1.24 4.93 0.31
C LEU A 85 -1.54 5.15 1.79
N GLU A 86 -2.53 5.99 2.12
CA GLU A 86 -2.76 6.54 3.46
C GLU A 86 -4.05 6.04 4.14
N GLY A 87 -4.78 5.11 3.54
CA GLY A 87 -6.04 4.62 4.08
C GLY A 87 -5.92 4.14 5.52
N THR A 88 -6.82 4.58 6.40
CA THR A 88 -6.77 4.29 7.83
C THR A 88 -7.39 2.93 8.22
N GLY A 89 -8.13 2.30 7.31
CA GLY A 89 -8.88 1.07 7.59
C GLY A 89 -10.17 1.29 8.40
N GLY A 90 -10.51 2.55 8.70
CA GLY A 90 -11.73 2.95 9.41
C GLY A 90 -12.75 3.61 8.50
N SER A 91 -13.99 3.78 8.99
CA SER A 91 -15.07 4.49 8.28
C SER A 91 -15.36 3.98 6.86
N GLY A 92 -15.22 2.68 6.62
CA GLY A 92 -15.44 2.07 5.30
C GLY A 92 -14.29 2.28 4.31
N GLN A 93 -13.17 2.83 4.74
CA GLN A 93 -11.96 3.02 3.94
C GLN A 93 -11.03 1.80 4.08
N PRO A 94 -10.36 1.36 3.00
CA PRO A 94 -9.36 0.30 3.08
C PRO A 94 -8.12 0.75 3.87
N THR A 95 -7.37 -0.19 4.42
CA THR A 95 -6.08 0.09 5.05
C THR A 95 -5.02 0.31 3.97
N GLY A 96 -4.42 1.47 3.96
CA GLY A 96 -3.34 1.83 3.04
C GLY A 96 -1.98 1.25 3.44
N VAL A 97 -1.04 1.28 2.51
CA VAL A 97 0.33 0.74 2.70
C VAL A 97 1.02 1.35 3.91
N LEU A 98 0.87 2.65 4.14
CA LEU A 98 1.50 3.36 5.27
C LEU A 98 0.94 2.95 6.64
N ASN A 99 -0.31 2.49 6.69
CA ASN A 99 -0.98 2.06 7.92
C ASN A 99 -1.01 0.54 8.10
N TRP A 100 -0.32 -0.20 7.25
CA TRP A 100 -0.25 -1.65 7.31
C TRP A 100 0.60 -2.10 8.50
N SER A 101 0.07 -2.98 9.36
CA SER A 101 0.75 -3.47 10.56
C SER A 101 1.96 -4.37 10.28
N GLY A 102 2.10 -4.88 9.07
CA GLY A 102 3.22 -5.73 8.64
C GLY A 102 4.31 -4.98 7.85
N LYS A 103 4.26 -3.65 7.80
CA LYS A 103 5.32 -2.84 7.20
C LYS A 103 6.61 -2.89 8.03
N ALA A 104 7.75 -2.61 7.42
CA ALA A 104 9.01 -2.39 8.13
C ALA A 104 8.89 -1.23 9.13
N THR A 105 9.76 -1.21 10.12
CA THR A 105 9.79 -0.15 11.14
C THR A 105 10.02 1.21 10.47
N ASP A 106 9.20 2.20 10.86
CA ASP A 106 9.34 3.56 10.37
C ASP A 106 10.69 4.15 10.84
N ILE A 107 11.44 4.73 9.92
CA ILE A 107 12.64 5.49 10.24
C ILE A 107 12.21 6.93 10.55
N THR A 108 12.52 7.40 11.75
CA THR A 108 12.23 8.78 12.16
C THR A 108 13.41 9.66 11.79
N PHE A 109 13.19 10.63 10.91
CA PHE A 109 14.20 11.63 10.59
C PHE A 109 14.37 12.61 11.76
N GLY A 110 15.61 12.77 12.21
CA GLY A 110 15.95 13.74 13.25
C GLY A 110 16.00 15.20 12.76
N GLY A 111 15.76 15.43 11.47
CA GLY A 111 15.85 16.73 10.81
C GLY A 111 15.52 16.69 9.33
N ALA A 112 16.30 17.40 8.50
CA ALA A 112 16.15 17.33 7.04
C ALA A 112 16.62 15.96 6.54
N ALA A 113 15.89 15.40 5.56
CA ALA A 113 16.26 14.13 4.92
C ALA A 113 17.67 14.25 4.29
N VAL A 114 18.53 13.30 4.62
CA VAL A 114 19.92 13.19 4.15
C VAL A 114 20.15 11.88 3.39
N TRP A 115 21.29 11.76 2.72
CA TRP A 115 21.63 10.54 1.97
C TRP A 115 21.69 9.29 2.85
N GLN A 116 22.17 9.44 4.09
CA GLN A 116 22.20 8.34 5.06
C GLN A 116 20.84 7.68 5.26
N ASP A 117 19.75 8.44 5.20
CA ASP A 117 18.40 7.91 5.35
C ASP A 117 18.03 6.91 4.25
N ILE A 118 18.53 7.12 3.01
CA ILE A 118 18.33 6.20 1.89
C ILE A 118 19.02 4.87 2.17
N VAL A 119 20.27 4.93 2.64
CA VAL A 119 21.06 3.74 3.01
C VAL A 119 20.40 2.98 4.14
N ASP A 120 19.83 3.68 5.13
CA ASP A 120 19.10 3.08 6.25
C ASP A 120 17.82 2.40 5.81
N PHE A 121 17.08 2.95 4.82
CA PHE A 121 15.92 2.29 4.21
C PHE A 121 16.30 0.97 3.53
N GLU A 122 17.33 0.97 2.69
CA GLU A 122 17.81 -0.23 2.02
C GLU A 122 18.28 -1.28 3.02
N THR A 123 19.03 -0.87 4.03
CA THR A 123 19.54 -1.74 5.09
C THR A 123 18.40 -2.39 5.88
N ASN A 124 17.35 -1.64 6.23
CA ASN A 124 16.21 -2.17 6.95
C ASN A 124 15.43 -3.20 6.14
N ILE A 125 15.23 -2.95 4.85
CA ILE A 125 14.57 -3.89 3.94
C ILE A 125 15.40 -5.17 3.78
N ALA A 126 16.71 -5.03 3.56
CA ALA A 126 17.61 -6.16 3.43
C ALA A 126 17.70 -7.01 4.71
N THR A 127 17.75 -6.37 5.89
CA THR A 127 17.75 -7.06 7.19
C THR A 127 16.46 -7.86 7.41
N ALA A 128 15.33 -7.36 6.89
CA ALA A 128 14.05 -8.07 6.92
C ALA A 128 13.89 -9.14 5.82
N ASN A 129 14.94 -9.41 5.04
CA ASN A 129 14.90 -10.29 3.84
C ASN A 129 13.83 -9.86 2.81
N GLY A 130 13.56 -8.57 2.73
CA GLY A 130 12.59 -8.00 1.81
C GLY A 130 13.21 -7.55 0.47
N ASP A 131 14.51 -7.71 0.28
CA ASP A 131 15.23 -7.38 -0.96
C ASP A 131 14.96 -8.44 -2.05
N VAL A 132 13.73 -8.43 -2.56
CA VAL A 132 13.28 -9.36 -3.61
C VAL A 132 12.92 -8.57 -4.86
N GLY A 133 13.86 -8.41 -5.78
CA GLY A 133 13.67 -7.73 -7.06
C GLY A 133 14.12 -6.26 -7.05
N SER A 134 13.48 -5.41 -7.88
CA SER A 134 13.83 -3.99 -7.96
C SER A 134 13.13 -3.18 -6.87
N MET A 135 13.90 -2.42 -6.09
CA MET A 135 13.37 -1.45 -5.12
C MET A 135 13.17 -0.08 -5.78
N ASN A 136 12.10 0.62 -5.38
CA ASN A 136 11.78 1.96 -5.85
C ASN A 136 11.39 2.86 -4.68
N PHE A 137 11.84 4.11 -4.69
CA PHE A 137 11.46 5.10 -3.72
C PHE A 137 10.30 5.95 -4.23
N ILE A 138 9.26 6.10 -3.42
CA ILE A 138 8.12 6.99 -3.68
C ILE A 138 8.21 8.14 -2.71
N THR A 139 8.44 9.36 -3.21
CA THR A 139 8.59 10.55 -2.38
C THR A 139 8.23 11.81 -3.16
N THR A 140 8.16 12.95 -2.45
CA THR A 140 7.88 14.24 -3.09
C THR A 140 9.13 14.82 -3.77
N PRO A 141 8.97 15.65 -4.83
CA PRO A 141 10.10 16.31 -5.50
C PRO A 141 10.96 17.16 -4.56
N ALA A 142 10.36 17.74 -3.51
CA ALA A 142 11.08 18.52 -2.51
C ALA A 142 12.07 17.69 -1.71
N VAL A 143 11.70 16.45 -1.36
CA VAL A 143 12.59 15.52 -0.64
C VAL A 143 13.71 15.03 -1.56
N ILE A 144 13.41 14.67 -2.81
CA ILE A 144 14.44 14.31 -3.81
C ILE A 144 15.47 15.43 -3.96
N GLY A 145 15.00 16.69 -4.04
CA GLY A 145 15.89 17.83 -4.13
C GLY A 145 16.79 18.05 -2.90
N LYS A 146 16.33 17.66 -1.71
CA LYS A 146 17.16 17.68 -0.49
C LYS A 146 18.20 16.57 -0.49
N TRP A 147 17.85 15.35 -0.85
CA TRP A 147 18.78 14.23 -0.95
C TRP A 147 19.91 14.53 -1.94
N LYS A 148 19.58 15.03 -3.14
CA LYS A 148 20.59 15.40 -4.13
C LYS A 148 21.57 16.47 -3.65
N ARG A 149 21.12 17.39 -2.78
CA ARG A 149 21.99 18.44 -2.20
C ARG A 149 22.76 17.97 -0.97
N SER A 150 22.38 16.88 -0.33
CA SER A 150 23.05 16.35 0.86
C SER A 150 24.31 15.54 0.52
N GLU A 151 24.56 15.28 -0.77
CA GLU A 151 25.80 14.65 -1.27
C GLU A 151 26.93 15.66 -1.51
N GLU A 152 26.62 16.94 -1.56
CA GLU A 152 27.62 18.03 -1.71
C GLU A 152 28.13 18.51 -0.34
#